data_71e8b079eab33995aa42e2930f4a6f6f
#
_entry.id   71e8b079eab33995aa42e2930f4a6f6f
#
_cell.length_a   1.000
_cell.length_b   1.000
_cell.length_c   1.000
_cell.angle_alpha   90.00
_cell.angle_beta   90.00
_cell.angle_gamma   90.00
#
_symmetry.space_group_name_H-M   'P 1'
#
loop_
_entity.id
_entity.type
_entity.pdbx_description
1 polymer ?
#
loop_
_entity_poly.entity_id
_entity_poly.type
_entity_poly.pdbx_seq_one_letter_code
_entity_poly.pdbx_strand_id
1 'polypeptide(L)'
;MPNNNFPHHVLRLSEEPSRHWSDQQIHAALTADPAGFIRFMTDGVRAVSEGAAQIDMPPKQIFADADIEGDSKGDRLGDFRIMPCVLHWGKRHWKTVKVVGTNNAQRIVPDKITVGKALVLHYEENFVTDVIDACILSSARTGACAAIAAEALGAPRRHVAIVGSGRVGFYSALYLCAQGGISRLAFHDTVPQRAEHAAQALATLFPDIDIGARSGEPDAELVVVATTSTRPLLHPASTSAVTVISLGADTDEQRELAPAWRQEADLFVESVDSLRYGDLKHWGVRPSEVTELSGLFKSGRQVSRDRSVFISTGSALFDNLAIGYLLEKADLI
;
A
#
# COMPACT_ATOMS: atom_id res chain seq x y z
N MET A 1 11.69 27.38 -39.62
CA MET A 1 10.95 27.47 -38.34
C MET A 1 10.48 28.91 -38.23
N PRO A 2 9.18 29.19 -37.94
CA PRO A 2 8.75 30.56 -37.76
C PRO A 2 9.49 31.15 -36.56
N ASN A 3 10.10 32.32 -36.74
CA ASN A 3 10.69 33.07 -35.63
C ASN A 3 9.58 33.49 -34.70
N ASN A 4 9.46 32.82 -33.57
CA ASN A 4 8.56 33.17 -32.47
C ASN A 4 9.16 34.40 -31.75
N ASN A 5 9.01 35.56 -32.31
CA ASN A 5 9.42 36.85 -31.73
C ASN A 5 8.42 37.37 -30.69
N PHE A 6 7.80 36.47 -29.91
CA PHE A 6 7.03 36.93 -28.76
C PHE A 6 8.00 37.39 -27.67
N PRO A 7 7.83 38.60 -27.14
CA PRO A 7 8.73 39.11 -26.10
C PRO A 7 8.58 38.28 -24.82
N HIS A 8 9.64 37.56 -24.45
CA HIS A 8 9.69 36.70 -23.25
C HIS A 8 9.22 37.40 -21.97
N HIS A 9 9.45 38.71 -21.83
CA HIS A 9 9.01 39.50 -20.70
C HIS A 9 7.49 39.67 -20.59
N VAL A 10 6.75 39.55 -21.68
CA VAL A 10 5.28 39.62 -21.68
C VAL A 10 4.69 38.26 -21.30
N LEU A 11 5.25 37.18 -21.81
CA LEU A 11 4.79 35.82 -21.58
C LEU A 11 5.31 35.22 -20.26
N ARG A 12 6.35 35.82 -19.66
CA ARG A 12 7.00 35.34 -18.43
C ARG A 12 7.33 33.83 -18.51
N LEU A 13 7.96 33.40 -19.59
CA LEU A 13 8.33 32.03 -19.88
C LEU A 13 9.55 31.63 -19.00
N SER A 14 9.32 31.45 -17.71
CA SER A 14 10.28 30.84 -16.80
C SER A 14 9.96 29.36 -16.64
N GLU A 15 11.00 28.54 -16.49
CA GLU A 15 10.85 27.12 -16.19
C GLU A 15 10.48 26.92 -14.72
N GLU A 16 9.54 26.02 -14.45
CA GLU A 16 9.26 25.56 -13.10
C GLU A 16 10.29 24.50 -12.71
N PRO A 17 11.05 24.69 -11.60
CA PRO A 17 12.02 23.69 -11.16
C PRO A 17 11.29 22.46 -10.63
N SER A 18 11.61 21.28 -11.17
CA SER A 18 11.05 20.02 -10.69
C SER A 18 12.10 18.90 -10.67
N ARG A 19 12.01 18.01 -9.68
CA ARG A 19 12.83 16.80 -9.60
C ARG A 19 12.02 15.58 -10.03
N HIS A 20 12.70 14.59 -10.60
CA HIS A 20 12.11 13.29 -10.90
C HIS A 20 12.73 12.20 -10.03
N TRP A 21 11.87 11.37 -9.45
CA TRP A 21 12.23 10.21 -8.65
C TRP A 21 11.85 8.93 -9.39
N SER A 22 12.83 8.20 -9.83
CA SER A 22 12.62 6.89 -10.45
C SER A 22 12.28 5.81 -9.42
N ASP A 23 11.62 4.72 -9.86
CA ASP A 23 11.36 3.55 -9.02
C ASP A 23 12.63 3.03 -8.31
N GLN A 24 13.80 3.08 -8.99
CA GLN A 24 15.06 2.64 -8.41
C GLN A 24 15.52 3.54 -7.25
N GLN A 25 15.42 4.85 -7.40
CA GLN A 25 15.77 5.81 -6.33
C GLN A 25 14.82 5.67 -5.14
N ILE A 26 13.51 5.50 -5.42
CA ILE A 26 12.50 5.28 -4.39
C ILE A 26 12.80 3.98 -3.63
N HIS A 27 13.05 2.87 -4.35
CA HIS A 27 13.43 1.60 -3.74
C HIS A 27 14.63 1.78 -2.80
N ALA A 28 15.72 2.37 -3.30
CA ALA A 28 16.94 2.58 -2.53
C ALA A 28 16.68 3.40 -1.26
N ALA A 29 15.92 4.49 -1.34
CA ALA A 29 15.61 5.34 -0.19
C ALA A 29 14.73 4.65 0.86
N LEU A 30 13.70 3.92 0.43
CA LEU A 30 12.74 3.26 1.33
C LEU A 30 13.28 1.95 1.94
N THR A 31 14.37 1.42 1.41
CA THR A 31 15.01 0.19 1.90
C THR A 31 16.36 0.42 2.58
N ALA A 32 16.91 1.63 2.53
CA ALA A 32 18.16 1.97 3.21
C ALA A 32 18.05 1.87 4.75
N ASP A 33 16.93 2.26 5.31
CA ASP A 33 16.59 2.14 6.73
C ASP A 33 15.11 1.73 6.88
N PRO A 34 14.79 0.43 6.67
CA PRO A 34 13.40 -0.02 6.71
C PRO A 34 12.74 0.20 8.08
N ALA A 35 13.49 0.05 9.16
CA ALA A 35 12.98 0.29 10.51
C ALA A 35 12.68 1.77 10.75
N GLY A 36 13.55 2.67 10.29
CA GLY A 36 13.32 4.12 10.35
C GLY A 36 12.13 4.55 9.50
N PHE A 37 11.98 3.97 8.30
CA PHE A 37 10.81 4.22 7.46
C PHE A 37 9.50 3.82 8.15
N ILE A 38 9.43 2.61 8.71
CA ILE A 38 8.22 2.16 9.41
C ILE A 38 7.93 3.01 10.65
N ARG A 39 8.94 3.37 11.45
CA ARG A 39 8.72 4.29 12.58
C ARG A 39 8.12 5.61 12.12
N PHE A 40 8.70 6.23 11.09
CA PHE A 40 8.19 7.48 10.53
C PHE A 40 6.73 7.36 10.06
N MET A 41 6.42 6.31 9.32
CA MET A 41 5.06 6.04 8.85
C MET A 41 4.09 5.82 10.01
N THR A 42 4.47 5.02 11.01
CA THR A 42 3.67 4.76 12.21
C THR A 42 3.40 6.04 13.00
N ASP A 43 4.43 6.86 13.20
CA ASP A 43 4.32 8.13 13.92
C ASP A 43 3.39 9.11 13.17
N GLY A 44 3.47 9.16 11.84
CA GLY A 44 2.58 9.98 11.02
C GLY A 44 1.12 9.52 11.10
N VAL A 45 0.86 8.22 10.97
CA VAL A 45 -0.49 7.66 11.12
C VAL A 45 -1.04 7.91 12.54
N ARG A 46 -0.21 7.73 13.56
CA ARG A 46 -0.55 8.03 14.95
C ARG A 46 -0.89 9.50 15.14
N ALA A 47 -0.04 10.41 14.63
CA ALA A 47 -0.24 11.85 14.75
C ALA A 47 -1.58 12.30 14.12
N VAL A 48 -1.93 11.77 12.95
CA VAL A 48 -3.24 12.01 12.33
C VAL A 48 -4.37 11.44 13.19
N SER A 49 -4.20 10.22 13.68
CA SER A 49 -5.23 9.54 14.47
C SER A 49 -5.52 10.29 15.78
N GLU A 50 -4.50 10.78 16.46
CA GLU A 50 -4.60 11.51 17.74
C GLU A 50 -4.91 13.00 17.59
N GLY A 51 -4.97 13.51 16.33
CA GLY A 51 -5.23 14.93 16.05
C GLY A 51 -4.02 15.83 16.25
N ALA A 52 -2.81 15.27 16.37
CA ALA A 52 -1.56 16.00 16.42
C ALA A 52 -1.06 16.44 15.02
N ALA A 53 -1.64 15.88 13.98
CA ALA A 53 -1.47 16.31 12.60
C ALA A 53 -2.84 16.62 11.97
N GLN A 54 -2.87 17.62 11.09
CA GLN A 54 -4.07 17.97 10.31
C GLN A 54 -3.96 17.37 8.94
N ILE A 55 -5.05 16.76 8.47
CA ILE A 55 -5.12 16.14 7.15
C ILE A 55 -6.36 16.62 6.40
N ASP A 56 -6.16 16.94 5.12
CA ASP A 56 -7.24 17.10 4.14
C ASP A 56 -7.03 16.03 3.06
N MET A 57 -7.91 15.06 3.05
CA MET A 57 -7.81 13.89 2.18
C MET A 57 -9.22 13.49 1.73
N PRO A 58 -9.69 14.00 0.58
CA PRO A 58 -10.94 13.52 0.02
C PRO A 58 -10.84 12.02 -0.37
N PRO A 59 -11.97 11.31 -0.44
CA PRO A 59 -12.00 9.94 -0.92
C PRO A 59 -11.33 9.81 -2.28
N LYS A 60 -10.62 8.69 -2.50
CA LYS A 60 -10.00 8.40 -3.81
C LYS A 60 -11.08 8.39 -4.90
N GLN A 61 -10.79 9.05 -6.02
CA GLN A 61 -11.64 9.02 -7.20
C GLN A 61 -11.17 7.92 -8.13
N ILE A 62 -12.09 7.05 -8.54
CA ILE A 62 -11.80 5.94 -9.46
C ILE A 62 -12.57 6.19 -10.75
N PHE A 63 -11.85 6.09 -11.85
CA PHE A 63 -12.38 6.21 -13.21
C PHE A 63 -12.14 4.87 -13.90
N ALA A 64 -13.19 4.06 -13.97
CA ALA A 64 -13.13 2.82 -14.73
C ALA A 64 -13.28 3.13 -16.23
N ASP A 65 -12.50 2.44 -17.05
CA ASP A 65 -12.69 2.51 -18.48
C ASP A 65 -14.04 1.86 -18.83
N ALA A 66 -14.89 2.61 -19.50
CA ALA A 66 -16.14 2.06 -20.02
C ALA A 66 -15.83 1.02 -21.12
N ASP A 67 -16.60 -0.05 -21.15
CA ASP A 67 -16.57 -0.98 -22.28
C ASP A 67 -16.82 -0.20 -23.57
N ILE A 68 -15.79 -0.04 -24.38
CA ILE A 68 -15.96 0.51 -25.73
C ILE A 68 -16.65 -0.58 -26.55
N GLU A 69 -17.91 -0.38 -26.91
CA GLU A 69 -18.67 -1.30 -27.74
C GLU A 69 -17.88 -1.60 -29.03
N GLY A 70 -17.47 -2.84 -29.20
CA GLY A 70 -16.83 -3.36 -30.42
C GLY A 70 -15.48 -4.04 -30.26
N ASP A 71 -14.82 -4.00 -29.13
CA ASP A 71 -13.58 -4.75 -28.93
C ASP A 71 -13.90 -6.15 -28.36
N SER A 72 -14.03 -7.12 -29.28
CA SER A 72 -14.52 -8.47 -29.02
C SER A 72 -13.49 -9.40 -28.37
N LYS A 73 -12.48 -8.88 -27.69
CA LYS A 73 -11.49 -9.66 -26.95
C LYS A 73 -11.33 -9.09 -25.54
N GLY A 74 -12.02 -9.65 -24.62
CA GLY A 74 -11.88 -9.83 -23.19
C GLY A 74 -10.70 -9.26 -22.40
N ASP A 75 -9.93 -8.33 -22.94
CA ASP A 75 -8.94 -7.56 -22.23
C ASP A 75 -9.71 -6.44 -21.50
N ARG A 76 -10.10 -6.71 -20.26
CA ARG A 76 -10.67 -5.67 -19.42
C ARG A 76 -9.70 -4.51 -19.37
N LEU A 77 -10.16 -3.36 -19.84
CA LEU A 77 -9.50 -2.09 -19.64
C LEU A 77 -9.36 -1.91 -18.13
N GLY A 78 -8.32 -1.21 -17.68
CA GLY A 78 -8.08 -0.99 -16.27
C GLY A 78 -8.94 0.12 -15.70
N ASP A 79 -8.52 0.62 -14.56
CA ASP A 79 -9.01 1.86 -13.99
C ASP A 79 -7.83 2.83 -13.81
N PHE A 80 -8.13 4.11 -13.65
CA PHE A 80 -7.17 5.04 -13.07
C PHE A 80 -7.78 5.76 -11.87
N ARG A 81 -6.92 6.18 -10.96
CA ARG A 81 -7.31 6.74 -9.66
C ARG A 81 -6.57 8.03 -9.39
N ILE A 82 -7.28 9.01 -8.84
CA ILE A 82 -6.73 10.27 -8.35
C ILE A 82 -6.83 10.28 -6.83
N MET A 83 -5.71 10.48 -6.17
CA MET A 83 -5.55 10.34 -4.74
C MET A 83 -4.81 11.56 -4.16
N PRO A 84 -5.53 12.69 -3.93
CA PRO A 84 -4.93 13.87 -3.33
C PRO A 84 -4.84 13.74 -1.80
N CYS A 85 -3.83 14.40 -1.21
CA CYS A 85 -3.68 14.52 0.23
C CYS A 85 -2.87 15.77 0.59
N VAL A 86 -3.35 16.53 1.56
CA VAL A 86 -2.60 17.62 2.22
C VAL A 86 -2.42 17.25 3.68
N LEU A 87 -1.18 17.24 4.14
CA LEU A 87 -0.82 16.90 5.52
C LEU A 87 0.00 18.01 6.15
N HIS A 88 -0.38 18.41 7.36
CA HIS A 88 0.36 19.31 8.23
C HIS A 88 0.73 18.57 9.51
N TRP A 89 2.01 18.31 9.73
CA TRP A 89 2.52 17.59 10.89
C TRP A 89 3.72 18.32 11.51
N GLY A 90 3.47 19.12 12.51
CA GLY A 90 4.46 19.99 13.10
C GLY A 90 4.94 21.05 12.09
N LYS A 91 6.23 20.99 11.72
CA LYS A 91 6.82 21.87 10.68
C LYS A 91 6.73 21.27 9.28
N ARG A 92 6.17 20.08 9.14
CA ARG A 92 6.06 19.33 7.88
C ARG A 92 4.77 19.70 7.17
N HIS A 93 4.88 20.03 5.89
CA HIS A 93 3.75 20.41 5.06
C HIS A 93 3.90 19.76 3.70
N TRP A 94 3.05 18.76 3.40
CA TRP A 94 3.11 18.06 2.14
C TRP A 94 1.76 18.11 1.42
N LYS A 95 1.79 18.62 0.19
CA LYS A 95 0.67 18.58 -0.74
C LYS A 95 1.01 17.58 -1.82
N THR A 96 0.27 16.49 -1.93
CA THR A 96 0.54 15.43 -2.89
C THR A 96 -0.70 15.05 -3.68
N VAL A 97 -0.52 14.67 -4.93
CA VAL A 97 -1.55 14.07 -5.77
C VAL A 97 -0.96 12.87 -6.48
N LYS A 98 -1.46 11.68 -6.20
CA LYS A 98 -1.09 10.49 -6.96
C LYS A 98 -2.14 10.21 -8.03
N VAL A 99 -1.69 10.07 -9.28
CA VAL A 99 -2.46 9.54 -10.39
C VAL A 99 -1.88 8.19 -10.74
N VAL A 100 -2.68 7.14 -10.56
CA VAL A 100 -2.22 5.76 -10.74
C VAL A 100 -3.29 4.97 -11.49
N GLY A 101 -2.84 4.12 -12.42
CA GLY A 101 -3.71 3.26 -13.21
C GLY A 101 -3.36 1.78 -13.06
N THR A 102 -4.33 0.93 -13.37
CA THR A 102 -4.16 -0.52 -13.45
C THR A 102 -3.80 -0.89 -14.90
N ASN A 103 -2.58 -1.38 -15.10
CA ASN A 103 -2.04 -1.76 -16.41
C ASN A 103 -2.18 -3.27 -16.64
N ASN A 104 -3.37 -3.74 -16.90
CA ASN A 104 -3.63 -5.17 -17.14
C ASN A 104 -2.98 -5.66 -18.43
N ALA A 105 -2.92 -4.83 -19.46
CA ALA A 105 -2.42 -5.21 -20.77
C ALA A 105 -0.90 -5.36 -20.83
N GLN A 106 -0.15 -4.63 -20.03
CA GLN A 106 1.33 -4.65 -19.91
C GLN A 106 2.09 -4.62 -21.26
N ARG A 107 1.51 -4.02 -22.29
CA ARG A 107 2.07 -4.02 -23.66
C ARG A 107 3.19 -2.99 -23.83
N ILE A 108 2.99 -1.80 -23.25
CA ILE A 108 3.95 -0.67 -23.34
C ILE A 108 4.86 -0.64 -22.12
N VAL A 109 4.29 -0.92 -20.95
CA VAL A 109 5.04 -0.97 -19.69
C VAL A 109 4.91 -2.39 -19.13
N PRO A 110 5.81 -3.32 -19.49
CA PRO A 110 5.78 -4.69 -19.01
C PRO A 110 6.11 -4.77 -17.51
N ASP A 111 5.70 -5.86 -16.88
CA ASP A 111 5.99 -6.20 -15.49
C ASP A 111 5.50 -5.21 -14.42
N LYS A 112 4.66 -4.24 -14.80
CA LYS A 112 4.04 -3.27 -13.89
C LYS A 112 2.51 -3.28 -14.03
N ILE A 113 1.83 -3.86 -13.07
CA ILE A 113 0.36 -3.78 -12.97
C ILE A 113 -0.06 -2.37 -12.53
N THR A 114 0.63 -1.82 -11.54
CA THR A 114 0.41 -0.44 -11.09
C THR A 114 1.36 0.50 -11.80
N VAL A 115 0.83 1.48 -12.53
CA VAL A 115 1.59 2.49 -13.27
C VAL A 115 1.05 3.88 -12.93
N GLY A 116 1.90 4.90 -13.02
CA GLY A 116 1.49 6.29 -12.80
C GLY A 116 2.55 7.14 -12.15
N LYS A 117 2.13 8.31 -11.68
CA LYS A 117 2.98 9.30 -11.02
C LYS A 117 2.32 9.85 -9.78
N ALA A 118 3.13 10.19 -8.79
CA ALA A 118 2.72 11.09 -7.73
C ALA A 118 3.41 12.44 -7.93
N LEU A 119 2.69 13.51 -7.66
CA LEU A 119 3.15 14.88 -7.76
C LEU A 119 3.22 15.47 -6.35
N VAL A 120 4.29 16.23 -6.08
CA VAL A 120 4.40 17.07 -4.90
C VAL A 120 4.27 18.52 -5.33
N LEU A 121 3.44 19.29 -4.66
CA LEU A 121 3.26 20.70 -4.93
C LEU A 121 3.99 21.55 -3.88
N HIS A 122 4.61 22.62 -4.33
CA HIS A 122 5.20 23.60 -3.42
C HIS A 122 4.14 24.11 -2.45
N TYR A 123 4.52 24.18 -1.16
CA TYR A 123 3.54 24.46 -0.11
C TYR A 123 2.83 25.80 -0.27
N GLU A 124 3.54 26.85 -0.65
CA GLU A 124 2.99 28.20 -0.78
C GLU A 124 2.59 28.53 -2.22
N GLU A 125 3.40 28.15 -3.21
CA GLU A 125 3.24 28.62 -4.59
C GLU A 125 2.51 27.62 -5.52
N ASN A 126 2.26 26.39 -5.05
CA ASN A 126 1.46 25.35 -5.73
C ASN A 126 1.97 24.85 -7.09
N PHE A 127 3.22 25.16 -7.49
CA PHE A 127 3.83 24.50 -8.64
C PHE A 127 4.34 23.10 -8.27
N VAL A 128 4.58 22.25 -9.27
CA VAL A 128 5.05 20.88 -9.03
C VAL A 128 6.55 20.88 -8.77
N THR A 129 6.96 20.51 -7.55
CA THR A 129 8.36 20.41 -7.16
C THR A 129 8.97 19.04 -7.44
N ASP A 130 8.18 17.99 -7.34
CA ASP A 130 8.64 16.62 -7.53
C ASP A 130 7.64 15.78 -8.31
N VAL A 131 8.16 14.95 -9.21
CA VAL A 131 7.43 13.93 -9.96
C VAL A 131 7.99 12.58 -9.58
N ILE A 132 7.18 11.73 -8.97
CA ILE A 132 7.59 10.49 -8.33
C ILE A 132 6.95 9.30 -9.07
N ASP A 133 7.75 8.30 -9.44
CA ASP A 133 7.22 7.07 -10.03
C ASP A 133 6.35 6.30 -9.04
N ALA A 134 5.13 5.93 -9.45
CA ALA A 134 4.13 5.44 -8.51
C ALA A 134 4.20 3.92 -8.25
N CYS A 135 4.89 3.13 -9.05
CA CYS A 135 4.86 1.67 -8.92
C CYS A 135 5.50 1.18 -7.62
N ILE A 136 6.74 1.54 -7.37
CA ILE A 136 7.46 1.17 -6.14
C ILE A 136 6.90 1.91 -4.94
N LEU A 137 6.61 3.20 -5.07
CA LEU A 137 5.96 3.98 -4.01
C LEU A 137 4.69 3.29 -3.51
N SER A 138 3.77 2.94 -4.42
CA SER A 138 2.51 2.28 -4.06
C SER A 138 2.73 0.91 -3.42
N SER A 139 3.69 0.14 -3.90
CA SER A 139 3.98 -1.18 -3.35
C SER A 139 4.58 -1.08 -1.94
N ALA A 140 5.55 -0.20 -1.76
CA ALA A 140 6.25 -0.02 -0.49
C ALA A 140 5.32 0.54 0.61
N ARG A 141 4.54 1.61 0.32
CA ARG A 141 3.60 2.16 1.31
C ARG A 141 2.47 1.17 1.67
N THR A 142 2.11 0.27 0.74
CA THR A 142 1.12 -0.78 1.04
C THR A 142 1.73 -1.85 1.93
N GLY A 143 2.98 -2.26 1.68
CA GLY A 143 3.70 -3.14 2.60
C GLY A 143 3.90 -2.52 3.99
N ALA A 144 4.15 -1.21 4.07
CA ALA A 144 4.23 -0.48 5.34
C ALA A 144 2.88 -0.51 6.10
N CYS A 145 1.76 -0.39 5.38
CA CYS A 145 0.42 -0.51 5.99
C CYS A 145 0.24 -1.86 6.69
N ALA A 146 0.73 -2.98 6.12
CA ALA A 146 0.69 -4.27 6.78
C ALA A 146 1.46 -4.29 8.10
N ALA A 147 2.68 -3.76 8.11
CA ALA A 147 3.52 -3.71 9.29
C ALA A 147 2.90 -2.82 10.40
N ILE A 148 2.36 -1.66 10.02
CA ILE A 148 1.67 -0.74 10.95
C ILE A 148 0.40 -1.38 11.52
N ALA A 149 -0.39 -2.05 10.68
CA ALA A 149 -1.60 -2.74 11.12
C ALA A 149 -1.26 -3.89 12.09
N ALA A 150 -0.24 -4.69 11.79
CA ALA A 150 0.21 -5.76 12.67
C ALA A 150 0.64 -5.23 14.05
N GLU A 151 1.34 -4.10 14.10
CA GLU A 151 1.72 -3.43 15.35
C GLU A 151 0.51 -2.90 16.09
N ALA A 152 -0.37 -2.15 15.43
CA ALA A 152 -1.56 -1.55 16.05
C ALA A 152 -2.54 -2.61 16.60
N LEU A 153 -2.61 -3.77 15.96
CA LEU A 153 -3.39 -4.92 16.42
C LEU A 153 -2.71 -5.71 17.55
N GLY A 154 -1.44 -5.46 17.84
CA GLY A 154 -0.65 -6.32 18.74
C GLY A 154 -0.57 -7.75 18.22
N ALA A 155 -0.49 -7.94 16.89
CA ALA A 155 -0.54 -9.25 16.26
C ALA A 155 0.63 -10.14 16.72
N PRO A 156 0.37 -11.38 17.17
CA PRO A 156 1.42 -12.35 17.36
C PRO A 156 2.10 -12.61 16.01
N ARG A 157 3.43 -12.57 15.94
CA ARG A 157 4.16 -12.61 14.67
C ARG A 157 5.48 -13.39 14.72
N ARG A 158 5.59 -14.37 15.62
CA ARG A 158 6.77 -15.23 15.60
C ARG A 158 6.85 -16.04 14.30
N HIS A 159 5.71 -16.46 13.80
CA HIS A 159 5.56 -17.13 12.52
C HIS A 159 4.66 -16.31 11.60
N VAL A 160 5.22 -15.93 10.45
CA VAL A 160 4.54 -15.09 9.46
C VAL A 160 4.46 -15.83 8.12
N ALA A 161 3.31 -15.76 7.47
CA ALA A 161 3.16 -16.20 6.10
C ALA A 161 2.74 -15.04 5.19
N ILE A 162 3.39 -14.95 4.02
CA ILE A 162 3.08 -13.99 2.97
C ILE A 162 2.50 -14.75 1.80
N VAL A 163 1.24 -14.51 1.49
CA VAL A 163 0.54 -15.10 0.33
C VAL A 163 0.51 -14.07 -0.80
N GLY A 164 1.22 -14.39 -1.88
CA GLY A 164 1.53 -13.47 -2.97
C GLY A 164 2.92 -12.85 -2.80
N SER A 165 3.89 -13.38 -3.56
CA SER A 165 5.30 -12.98 -3.50
C SER A 165 5.66 -11.88 -4.50
N GLY A 166 4.67 -11.04 -4.86
CA GLY A 166 4.86 -9.84 -5.66
C GLY A 166 5.50 -8.70 -4.86
N ARG A 167 5.55 -7.50 -5.45
CA ARG A 167 6.16 -6.31 -4.81
C ARG A 167 5.54 -6.00 -3.44
N VAL A 168 4.20 -6.00 -3.34
CA VAL A 168 3.51 -5.70 -2.08
C VAL A 168 3.86 -6.74 -1.02
N GLY A 169 3.81 -8.03 -1.36
CA GLY A 169 4.19 -9.10 -0.44
C GLY A 169 5.65 -9.00 0.03
N PHE A 170 6.57 -8.69 -0.89
CA PHE A 170 7.98 -8.48 -0.54
C PHE A 170 8.18 -7.31 0.43
N TYR A 171 7.58 -6.14 0.15
CA TYR A 171 7.69 -4.99 1.05
C TYR A 171 6.99 -5.23 2.39
N SER A 172 5.87 -5.97 2.42
CA SER A 172 5.22 -6.37 3.68
C SER A 172 6.18 -7.20 4.53
N ALA A 173 6.82 -8.20 3.93
CA ALA A 173 7.80 -9.04 4.60
C ALA A 173 9.01 -8.24 5.09
N LEU A 174 9.58 -7.38 4.24
CA LEU A 174 10.71 -6.51 4.57
C LEU A 174 10.44 -5.66 5.82
N TYR A 175 9.31 -4.99 5.84
CA TYR A 175 8.97 -4.08 6.93
C TYR A 175 8.55 -4.81 8.21
N LEU A 176 7.87 -5.93 8.10
CA LEU A 176 7.58 -6.80 9.25
C LEU A 176 8.87 -7.35 9.87
N CYS A 177 9.83 -7.82 9.06
CA CYS A 177 11.13 -8.25 9.56
C CYS A 177 11.90 -7.10 10.23
N ALA A 178 11.86 -5.89 9.65
CA ALA A 178 12.52 -4.72 10.22
C ALA A 178 11.93 -4.26 11.56
N GLN A 179 10.65 -4.54 11.85
CA GLN A 179 10.04 -4.34 13.16
C GLN A 179 10.49 -5.36 14.20
N GLY A 180 11.00 -6.52 13.76
CA GLY A 180 11.44 -7.59 14.65
C GLY A 180 10.32 -8.46 15.22
N GLY A 181 10.72 -9.42 16.05
CA GLY A 181 9.81 -10.38 16.70
C GLY A 181 9.43 -11.59 15.84
N ILE A 182 10.00 -11.73 14.65
CA ILE A 182 9.78 -12.85 13.72
C ILE A 182 10.92 -13.86 13.88
N SER A 183 10.57 -15.13 14.04
CA SER A 183 11.53 -16.25 14.01
C SER A 183 11.45 -17.04 12.71
N ARG A 184 10.28 -17.08 12.07
CA ARG A 184 10.06 -17.74 10.79
C ARG A 184 9.16 -16.91 9.89
N LEU A 185 9.54 -16.81 8.61
CA LEU A 185 8.72 -16.19 7.57
C LEU A 185 8.67 -17.09 6.34
N ALA A 186 7.47 -17.37 5.84
CA ALA A 186 7.24 -18.20 4.67
C ALA A 186 6.56 -17.40 3.56
N PHE A 187 7.11 -17.47 2.34
CA PHE A 187 6.44 -16.98 1.14
C PHE A 187 5.65 -18.08 0.46
N HIS A 188 4.42 -17.77 0.05
CA HIS A 188 3.54 -18.62 -0.72
C HIS A 188 3.14 -17.91 -2.03
N ASP A 189 3.28 -18.58 -3.16
CA ASP A 189 2.86 -18.06 -4.47
C ASP A 189 2.41 -19.18 -5.37
N THR A 190 1.51 -18.90 -6.29
CA THR A 190 1.11 -19.85 -7.35
C THR A 190 2.24 -20.14 -8.33
N VAL A 191 3.24 -19.25 -8.39
CA VAL A 191 4.49 -19.41 -9.15
C VAL A 191 5.62 -19.64 -8.15
N PRO A 192 6.05 -20.89 -7.89
CA PRO A 192 7.02 -21.24 -6.85
C PRO A 192 8.31 -20.43 -6.93
N GLN A 193 8.81 -20.16 -8.13
CA GLN A 193 10.04 -19.39 -8.35
C GLN A 193 9.95 -17.95 -7.82
N ARG A 194 8.76 -17.34 -7.84
CA ARG A 194 8.56 -16.00 -7.25
C ARG A 194 8.72 -16.05 -5.73
N ALA A 195 8.18 -17.07 -5.08
CA ALA A 195 8.32 -17.26 -3.64
C ALA A 195 9.78 -17.53 -3.26
N GLU A 196 10.48 -18.36 -4.03
CA GLU A 196 11.89 -18.68 -3.82
C GLU A 196 12.79 -17.44 -3.97
N HIS A 197 12.60 -16.65 -5.03
CA HIS A 197 13.37 -15.42 -5.25
C HIS A 197 13.11 -14.37 -4.15
N ALA A 198 11.85 -14.20 -3.74
CA ALA A 198 11.51 -13.27 -2.65
C ALA A 198 12.14 -13.72 -1.31
N ALA A 199 12.06 -15.02 -1.01
CA ALA A 199 12.66 -15.59 0.18
C ALA A 199 14.18 -15.43 0.20
N GLN A 200 14.85 -15.75 -0.90
CA GLN A 200 16.31 -15.64 -1.02
C GLN A 200 16.76 -14.17 -0.86
N ALA A 201 16.09 -13.23 -1.52
CA ALA A 201 16.39 -11.81 -1.41
C ALA A 201 16.25 -11.31 0.04
N LEU A 202 15.18 -11.68 0.71
CA LEU A 202 14.90 -11.24 2.08
C LEU A 202 15.84 -11.90 3.10
N ALA A 203 16.15 -13.18 2.95
CA ALA A 203 17.08 -13.92 3.84
C ALA A 203 18.49 -13.32 3.86
N THR A 204 18.92 -12.70 2.75
CA THR A 204 20.20 -11.99 2.70
C THR A 204 20.21 -10.76 3.62
N LEU A 205 19.06 -10.12 3.82
CA LEU A 205 18.91 -8.93 4.66
C LEU A 205 18.68 -9.28 6.14
N PHE A 206 18.11 -10.45 6.42
CA PHE A 206 17.74 -10.91 7.77
C PHE A 206 18.23 -12.34 8.02
N PRO A 207 19.55 -12.56 8.17
CA PRO A 207 20.12 -13.89 8.27
C PRO A 207 19.73 -14.67 9.55
N ASP A 208 19.25 -13.97 10.56
CA ASP A 208 18.82 -14.56 11.84
C ASP A 208 17.37 -15.05 11.83
N ILE A 209 16.63 -14.84 10.74
CA ILE A 209 15.24 -15.27 10.57
C ILE A 209 15.21 -16.49 9.63
N ASP A 210 14.46 -17.53 9.99
CA ASP A 210 14.19 -18.67 9.09
C ASP A 210 13.23 -18.24 7.98
N ILE A 211 13.78 -17.81 6.84
CA ILE A 211 13.02 -17.32 5.68
C ILE A 211 13.06 -18.33 4.55
N GLY A 212 11.88 -18.74 4.05
CA GLY A 212 11.82 -19.69 2.95
C GLY A 212 10.52 -19.61 2.14
N ALA A 213 10.51 -20.31 0.99
CA ALA A 213 9.31 -20.56 0.22
C ALA A 213 8.61 -21.82 0.73
N ARG A 214 7.29 -21.83 0.70
CA ARG A 214 6.47 -22.98 1.09
C ARG A 214 5.31 -23.17 0.10
N SER A 215 4.89 -24.41 -0.06
CA SER A 215 3.68 -24.79 -0.77
C SER A 215 2.59 -25.20 0.20
N GLY A 216 1.34 -25.22 -0.27
CA GLY A 216 0.19 -25.56 0.55
C GLY A 216 -0.39 -24.35 1.30
N GLU A 217 -1.25 -24.65 2.26
CA GLU A 217 -1.92 -23.61 3.06
C GLU A 217 -0.96 -22.94 4.04
N PRO A 218 -1.12 -21.61 4.28
CA PRO A 218 -0.26 -20.89 5.20
C PRO A 218 -0.57 -21.27 6.65
N ASP A 219 0.43 -21.84 7.34
CA ASP A 219 0.39 -22.15 8.76
C ASP A 219 1.28 -21.17 9.53
N ALA A 220 0.66 -20.09 10.03
CA ALA A 220 1.34 -19.00 10.71
C ALA A 220 0.37 -18.23 11.63
N GLU A 221 0.91 -17.56 12.65
CA GLU A 221 0.14 -16.71 13.57
C GLU A 221 -0.40 -15.45 12.85
N LEU A 222 0.43 -14.90 11.96
CA LEU A 222 0.11 -13.75 11.11
C LEU A 222 0.20 -14.16 9.64
N VAL A 223 -0.88 -13.96 8.91
CA VAL A 223 -0.91 -14.16 7.45
C VAL A 223 -1.16 -12.82 6.76
N VAL A 224 -0.28 -12.44 5.84
CA VAL A 224 -0.48 -11.30 4.95
C VAL A 224 -0.84 -11.82 3.57
N VAL A 225 -1.97 -11.37 3.02
CA VAL A 225 -2.42 -11.72 1.67
C VAL A 225 -2.28 -10.48 0.79
N ALA A 226 -1.50 -10.60 -0.30
CA ALA A 226 -1.16 -9.52 -1.20
C ALA A 226 -1.14 -10.02 -2.65
N THR A 227 -2.30 -10.38 -3.16
CA THR A 227 -2.48 -11.05 -4.44
C THR A 227 -3.34 -10.24 -5.40
N THR A 228 -3.47 -10.70 -6.63
CA THR A 228 -4.43 -10.21 -7.63
C THR A 228 -5.56 -11.22 -7.88
N SER A 229 -5.83 -12.10 -6.92
CA SER A 229 -6.83 -13.14 -7.08
C SER A 229 -8.23 -12.58 -7.21
N THR A 230 -9.02 -13.18 -8.08
CA THR A 230 -10.47 -12.91 -8.22
C THR A 230 -11.34 -13.94 -7.49
N ARG A 231 -10.71 -14.86 -6.74
CA ARG A 231 -11.36 -15.89 -5.94
C ARG A 231 -10.77 -15.89 -4.54
N PRO A 232 -11.58 -16.13 -3.51
CA PRO A 232 -11.08 -16.29 -2.15
C PRO A 232 -9.99 -17.36 -2.08
N LEU A 233 -8.88 -17.03 -1.46
CA LEU A 233 -7.71 -17.91 -1.30
C LEU A 233 -7.61 -18.44 0.13
N LEU A 234 -7.94 -17.60 1.12
CA LEU A 234 -7.78 -17.94 2.52
C LEU A 234 -9.13 -18.11 3.20
N HIS A 235 -9.34 -19.32 3.73
CA HIS A 235 -10.52 -19.69 4.50
C HIS A 235 -10.17 -19.76 5.99
N PRO A 236 -11.05 -19.37 6.92
CA PRO A 236 -10.74 -19.47 8.35
C PRO A 236 -10.51 -20.92 8.80
N ALA A 237 -11.16 -21.89 8.16
CA ALA A 237 -10.97 -23.30 8.47
C ALA A 237 -9.65 -23.89 7.98
N SER A 238 -8.95 -23.20 7.06
CA SER A 238 -7.71 -23.68 6.43
C SER A 238 -6.44 -23.08 7.00
N THR A 239 -6.56 -22.27 8.06
CA THR A 239 -5.40 -21.62 8.68
C THR A 239 -5.56 -21.49 10.19
N SER A 240 -4.43 -21.63 10.90
CA SER A 240 -4.32 -21.35 12.34
C SER A 240 -4.14 -19.84 12.66
N ALA A 241 -4.13 -18.97 11.64
CA ALA A 241 -3.83 -17.56 11.81
C ALA A 241 -4.77 -16.87 12.83
N VAL A 242 -4.16 -16.19 13.78
CA VAL A 242 -4.85 -15.30 14.73
C VAL A 242 -5.12 -13.93 14.09
N THR A 243 -4.20 -13.49 13.23
CA THR A 243 -4.35 -12.23 12.51
C THR A 243 -4.14 -12.44 11.01
N VAL A 244 -5.05 -11.90 10.23
CA VAL A 244 -4.95 -11.86 8.76
C VAL A 244 -4.96 -10.41 8.29
N ILE A 245 -4.04 -10.06 7.38
CA ILE A 245 -3.95 -8.74 6.76
C ILE A 245 -4.12 -8.93 5.25
N SER A 246 -5.17 -8.36 4.66
CA SER A 246 -5.47 -8.43 3.22
C SER A 246 -5.22 -7.07 2.57
N LEU A 247 -4.45 -7.06 1.49
CA LEU A 247 -3.95 -5.86 0.82
C LEU A 247 -4.23 -5.81 -0.68
N GLY A 248 -4.63 -6.93 -1.28
CA GLY A 248 -4.74 -7.05 -2.73
C GLY A 248 -6.15 -6.83 -3.27
N ALA A 249 -7.18 -6.97 -2.45
CA ALA A 249 -8.57 -6.86 -2.89
C ALA A 249 -9.06 -5.40 -2.91
N ASP A 250 -8.52 -4.56 -3.80
CA ASP A 250 -8.80 -3.12 -3.90
C ASP A 250 -9.65 -2.73 -5.13
N THR A 251 -10.17 -3.72 -5.87
CA THR A 251 -11.11 -3.55 -6.98
C THR A 251 -12.39 -4.36 -6.77
N ASP A 252 -13.39 -4.12 -7.61
CA ASP A 252 -14.68 -4.84 -7.53
C ASP A 252 -14.58 -6.35 -7.85
N GLU A 253 -13.51 -6.78 -8.46
CA GLU A 253 -13.31 -8.15 -8.93
C GLU A 253 -12.42 -8.97 -8.02
N GLN A 254 -11.49 -8.31 -7.35
CA GLN A 254 -10.50 -8.99 -6.52
C GLN A 254 -11.11 -9.53 -5.24
N ARG A 255 -10.67 -10.73 -4.86
CA ARG A 255 -11.09 -11.49 -3.68
C ARG A 255 -9.89 -12.22 -3.12
N GLU A 256 -9.63 -12.02 -1.86
CA GLU A 256 -8.55 -12.71 -1.16
C GLU A 256 -9.08 -13.62 -0.05
N LEU A 257 -10.12 -13.19 0.65
CA LEU A 257 -10.62 -13.83 1.85
C LEU A 257 -12.02 -14.41 1.64
N ALA A 258 -12.26 -15.57 2.23
CA ALA A 258 -13.58 -16.19 2.22
C ALA A 258 -14.59 -15.40 3.08
N PRO A 259 -15.88 -15.33 2.67
CA PRO A 259 -16.91 -14.59 3.41
C PRO A 259 -17.11 -15.04 4.88
N ALA A 260 -16.71 -16.26 5.21
CA ALA A 260 -16.78 -16.79 6.57
C ALA A 260 -15.97 -15.96 7.58
N TRP A 261 -14.91 -15.27 7.14
CA TRP A 261 -14.11 -14.39 7.99
C TRP A 261 -14.94 -13.28 8.66
N ARG A 262 -15.98 -12.78 7.99
CA ARG A 262 -16.90 -11.78 8.59
C ARG A 262 -17.51 -12.24 9.92
N GLN A 263 -17.72 -13.53 10.07
CA GLN A 263 -18.38 -14.09 11.26
C GLN A 263 -17.37 -14.59 12.30
N GLU A 264 -16.17 -14.96 11.87
CA GLU A 264 -15.15 -15.59 12.71
C GLU A 264 -14.09 -14.63 13.25
N ALA A 265 -14.01 -13.42 12.73
CA ALA A 265 -12.99 -12.44 13.13
C ALA A 265 -13.58 -11.06 13.45
N ASP A 266 -12.88 -10.30 14.29
CA ASP A 266 -13.09 -8.87 14.39
C ASP A 266 -12.51 -8.19 13.14
N LEU A 267 -13.26 -7.26 12.55
CA LEU A 267 -12.89 -6.62 11.29
C LEU A 267 -12.29 -5.24 11.54
N PHE A 268 -11.11 -5.02 10.98
CA PHE A 268 -10.39 -3.76 11.03
C PHE A 268 -10.11 -3.29 9.61
N VAL A 269 -10.12 -1.99 9.40
CA VAL A 269 -9.90 -1.37 8.09
C VAL A 269 -8.93 -0.21 8.20
N GLU A 270 -8.26 0.09 7.09
CA GLU A 270 -7.46 1.31 7.00
C GLU A 270 -8.33 2.56 7.19
N SER A 271 -9.46 2.59 6.48
CA SER A 271 -10.54 3.57 6.61
C SER A 271 -11.87 2.96 6.16
N VAL A 272 -12.99 3.57 6.53
CA VAL A 272 -14.34 3.13 6.08
C VAL A 272 -14.50 3.13 4.57
N ASP A 273 -13.70 3.89 3.83
CA ASP A 273 -13.67 3.86 2.36
C ASP A 273 -13.35 2.46 1.81
N SER A 274 -12.66 1.62 2.58
CA SER A 274 -12.36 0.23 2.21
C SER A 274 -13.60 -0.63 2.03
N LEU A 275 -14.73 -0.26 2.65
CA LEU A 275 -16.01 -0.97 2.51
C LEU A 275 -16.59 -0.92 1.08
N ARG A 276 -16.07 -0.01 0.25
CA ARG A 276 -16.56 0.20 -1.11
C ARG A 276 -15.95 -0.76 -2.13
N TYR A 277 -14.97 -1.58 -1.72
CA TYR A 277 -14.18 -2.40 -2.63
C TYR A 277 -13.99 -3.83 -2.12
N GLY A 278 -13.60 -4.72 -3.01
CA GLY A 278 -13.08 -6.03 -2.71
C GLY A 278 -13.97 -6.89 -1.81
N ASP A 279 -13.36 -7.62 -0.90
CA ASP A 279 -14.02 -8.57 -0.03
C ASP A 279 -15.10 -7.93 0.84
N LEU A 280 -14.83 -6.77 1.45
CA LEU A 280 -15.78 -6.10 2.36
C LEU A 280 -17.08 -5.69 1.66
N LYS A 281 -16.97 -5.17 0.41
CA LYS A 281 -18.13 -4.84 -0.41
C LYS A 281 -18.98 -6.08 -0.68
N HIS A 282 -18.34 -7.20 -1.05
CA HIS A 282 -19.05 -8.44 -1.34
C HIS A 282 -19.69 -9.07 -0.11
N TRP A 283 -19.06 -8.91 1.05
CA TRP A 283 -19.65 -9.40 2.30
C TRP A 283 -20.80 -8.50 2.78
N GLY A 284 -21.00 -7.33 2.19
CA GLY A 284 -22.00 -6.36 2.62
C GLY A 284 -21.74 -5.85 4.03
N VAL A 285 -20.47 -5.60 4.38
CA VAL A 285 -20.07 -5.13 5.71
C VAL A 285 -20.51 -3.68 5.89
N ARG A 286 -21.06 -3.36 7.06
CA ARG A 286 -21.51 -2.02 7.43
C ARG A 286 -20.44 -1.28 8.23
N PRO A 287 -20.41 0.07 8.21
CA PRO A 287 -19.46 0.85 9.00
C PRO A 287 -19.42 0.51 10.51
N SER A 288 -20.57 0.10 11.08
CA SER A 288 -20.66 -0.30 12.49
C SER A 288 -20.03 -1.66 12.82
N GLU A 289 -19.64 -2.43 11.81
CA GLU A 289 -19.03 -3.77 11.96
C GLU A 289 -17.50 -3.72 11.87
N VAL A 290 -16.91 -2.54 11.62
CA VAL A 290 -15.47 -2.39 11.46
C VAL A 290 -14.90 -1.36 12.43
N THR A 291 -13.63 -1.53 12.77
CA THR A 291 -12.83 -0.53 13.48
C THR A 291 -11.77 0.02 12.53
N GLU A 292 -11.68 1.33 12.38
CA GLU A 292 -10.64 1.95 11.57
C GLU A 292 -9.28 1.92 12.27
N LEU A 293 -8.20 1.94 11.49
CA LEU A 293 -6.83 2.01 11.99
C LEU A 293 -6.62 3.21 12.95
N SER A 294 -7.27 4.34 12.66
CA SER A 294 -7.26 5.50 13.53
C SER A 294 -7.87 5.21 14.92
N GLY A 295 -8.90 4.38 14.98
CA GLY A 295 -9.52 3.92 16.23
C GLY A 295 -8.58 3.04 17.06
N LEU A 296 -7.78 2.19 16.40
CA LEU A 296 -6.77 1.36 17.08
C LEU A 296 -5.73 2.20 17.81
N PHE A 297 -5.26 3.29 17.19
CA PHE A 297 -4.30 4.18 17.83
C PHE A 297 -4.90 4.98 19.00
N LYS A 298 -6.17 5.38 18.91
CA LYS A 298 -6.87 6.16 19.95
C LYS A 298 -7.24 5.34 21.17
N SER A 299 -7.80 4.15 20.94
CA SER A 299 -8.52 3.38 21.99
C SER A 299 -7.92 2.01 22.23
N GLY A 300 -6.89 1.64 21.49
CA GLY A 300 -6.38 0.29 21.46
C GLY A 300 -7.35 -0.70 20.80
N ARG A 301 -6.89 -1.96 20.72
CA ARG A 301 -7.69 -3.03 20.15
C ARG A 301 -8.83 -3.41 21.11
N GLN A 302 -10.06 -3.20 20.68
CA GLN A 302 -11.25 -3.80 21.31
C GLN A 302 -11.48 -5.18 20.67
N VAL A 303 -11.33 -6.24 21.44
CA VAL A 303 -11.43 -7.62 20.96
C VAL A 303 -12.75 -8.22 21.41
N SER A 304 -13.52 -8.72 20.47
CA SER A 304 -14.70 -9.53 20.75
C SER A 304 -14.52 -10.99 20.32
N ARG A 305 -13.53 -11.25 19.46
CA ARG A 305 -13.19 -12.58 18.93
C ARG A 305 -11.71 -12.86 19.03
N ASP A 306 -11.35 -14.14 19.02
CA ASP A 306 -9.96 -14.60 19.10
C ASP A 306 -9.14 -14.25 17.83
N ARG A 307 -9.82 -14.01 16.71
CA ARG A 307 -9.21 -13.70 15.42
C ARG A 307 -9.49 -12.28 14.97
N SER A 308 -8.56 -11.74 14.22
CA SER A 308 -8.64 -10.40 13.62
C SER A 308 -8.34 -10.44 12.12
N VAL A 309 -9.11 -9.67 11.37
CA VAL A 309 -8.87 -9.42 9.95
C VAL A 309 -8.73 -7.92 9.74
N PHE A 310 -7.60 -7.50 9.17
CA PHE A 310 -7.38 -6.13 8.72
C PHE A 310 -7.40 -6.08 7.19
N ILE A 311 -8.16 -5.14 6.62
CA ILE A 311 -8.25 -4.96 5.16
C ILE A 311 -7.90 -3.53 4.81
N SER A 312 -6.93 -3.37 3.89
CA SER A 312 -6.58 -2.09 3.28
C SER A 312 -6.85 -2.13 1.78
N THR A 313 -7.46 -1.08 1.28
CA THR A 313 -7.64 -0.84 -0.16
C THR A 313 -6.87 0.38 -0.64
N GLY A 314 -5.99 0.90 0.22
CA GLY A 314 -5.08 1.99 -0.03
C GLY A 314 -5.70 3.37 0.12
N SER A 315 -5.01 4.24 0.85
CA SER A 315 -5.35 5.66 1.01
C SER A 315 -4.21 6.60 0.63
N ALA A 316 -4.55 7.83 0.33
CA ALA A 316 -3.58 8.86 0.00
C ALA A 316 -2.71 9.29 1.19
N LEU A 317 -3.13 9.03 2.44
CA LEU A 317 -2.33 9.29 3.63
C LEU A 317 -1.01 8.52 3.60
N PHE A 318 -1.06 7.22 3.29
CA PHE A 318 0.14 6.39 3.21
C PHE A 318 1.06 6.80 2.07
N ASP A 319 0.50 7.24 0.92
CA ASP A 319 1.29 7.80 -0.18
C ASP A 319 1.98 9.10 0.26
N ASN A 320 1.25 10.00 0.91
CA ASN A 320 1.75 11.30 1.36
C ASN A 320 2.87 11.15 2.40
N LEU A 321 2.69 10.28 3.39
CA LEU A 321 3.72 9.99 4.40
C LEU A 321 4.97 9.36 3.78
N ALA A 322 4.82 8.40 2.87
CA ALA A 322 5.97 7.79 2.19
C ALA A 322 6.75 8.81 1.34
N ILE A 323 6.04 9.70 0.66
CA ILE A 323 6.64 10.84 -0.07
C ILE A 323 7.35 11.77 0.92
N GLY A 324 6.71 12.12 2.03
CA GLY A 324 7.31 12.96 3.06
C GLY A 324 8.65 12.41 3.57
N TYR A 325 8.71 11.10 3.81
CA TYR A 325 9.96 10.42 4.17
C TYR A 325 11.03 10.54 3.09
N LEU A 326 10.66 10.34 1.81
CA LEU A 326 11.60 10.50 0.68
C LEU A 326 12.17 11.92 0.62
N LEU A 327 11.33 12.93 0.77
CA LEU A 327 11.75 14.34 0.73
C LEU A 327 12.69 14.68 1.89
N GLU A 328 12.41 14.23 3.11
CA GLU A 328 13.30 14.44 4.26
C GLU A 328 14.66 13.76 4.09
N LYS A 329 14.71 12.61 3.42
CA LYS A 329 15.99 11.94 3.12
C LYS A 329 16.77 12.64 2.01
N ALA A 330 16.09 13.26 1.03
CA ALA A 330 16.75 14.02 -0.02
C ALA A 330 17.48 15.28 0.48
N ASP A 331 16.91 15.93 1.50
CA ASP A 331 17.51 17.14 2.10
C ASP A 331 18.75 16.81 2.97
N LEU A 332 19.05 15.53 3.18
CA LEU A 332 20.19 15.03 3.95
C LEU A 332 21.36 14.54 3.04
N ILE A 333 21.14 14.47 1.72
CA ILE A 333 22.11 14.07 0.70
C ILE A 333 22.57 15.32 -0.09
#